data_ca9644e9e2a9ac13f313a717e3478899
#
_entry.id   ca9644e9e2a9ac13f313a717e3478899
#
_cell.length_a   1.000
_cell.length_b   1.000
_cell.length_c   1.000
_cell.angle_alpha   90.00
_cell.angle_beta   90.00
_cell.angle_gamma   90.00
#
_symmetry.space_group_name_H-M   'P 1'
#
loop_
_entity.id
_entity.type
_entity.pdbx_description
1 polymer ?
#
loop_
_entity_poly.entity_id
_entity_poly.type
_entity_poly.pdbx_seq_one_letter_code
_entity_poly.pdbx_strand_id
1 'polypeptide(L)'
;RDGATTTITTRFPKDAVRRFAAMPDAADWIDRLTVVGIDLRDPTQVISLTEEVAAAGPLDILVNNACQTVRRSPGSYGPLVDGELAPLPTDLALPEMVTFDRISELHPASIAGTLREHPVAHHLGESPASMTALALSAGNASLEAHLAGTAVDAGGLLPDLQRVNSWTQKVEDVDPLELLEVQLCNSIAPFLLISRLRPAMRASAARRRYVVNVSAMEGQFSRRYKGAGHPHTNMAKAALNMLTRTSAEEMFETDRILMTAVDTGWITDERPHQDKLRIAAEGWHAPLDLVDGAARVYDPIVLGERGEDLYGCFVKDYRPSPW
;
A
#
# COMPACT_ATOMS: atom_id res chain seq x y z
N ARG A 1 -19.96 -0.21 0.35
CA ARG A 1 -21.20 0.11 -0.35
C ARG A 1 -21.96 -1.14 -0.77
N ASP A 2 -21.26 -2.18 -1.18
CA ASP A 2 -21.87 -3.47 -1.61
C ASP A 2 -22.25 -4.40 -0.43
N GLY A 3 -22.28 -3.90 0.79
CA GLY A 3 -22.68 -4.64 1.99
C GLY A 3 -21.57 -5.43 2.69
N ALA A 4 -20.34 -5.39 2.19
CA ALA A 4 -19.22 -6.07 2.81
C ALA A 4 -18.82 -5.41 4.15
N THR A 5 -18.42 -6.23 5.12
CA THR A 5 -17.63 -5.78 6.27
C THR A 5 -16.18 -5.64 5.82
N THR A 6 -15.58 -4.49 6.02
CA THR A 6 -14.29 -4.14 5.42
C THR A 6 -13.30 -3.71 6.48
N THR A 7 -12.12 -4.30 6.48
CA THR A 7 -10.97 -3.86 7.28
C THR A 7 -9.95 -3.22 6.34
N ILE A 8 -9.54 -1.99 6.63
CA ILE A 8 -8.47 -1.30 5.90
C ILE A 8 -7.27 -1.04 6.80
N THR A 9 -6.11 -0.96 6.21
CA THR A 9 -4.85 -0.68 6.90
C THR A 9 -4.28 0.66 6.48
N THR A 10 -3.73 1.42 7.42
CA THR A 10 -3.08 2.70 7.16
C THR A 10 -2.07 3.03 8.26
N ARG A 11 -1.07 3.86 7.93
CA ARG A 11 -0.16 4.45 8.93
C ARG A 11 -0.76 5.67 9.65
N PHE A 12 -1.88 6.18 9.15
CA PHE A 12 -2.55 7.38 9.65
C PHE A 12 -4.03 7.08 9.97
N PRO A 13 -4.30 6.29 11.03
CA PRO A 13 -5.66 5.80 11.31
C PRO A 13 -6.64 6.90 11.68
N LYS A 14 -6.25 7.91 12.46
CA LYS A 14 -7.16 9.00 12.83
C LYS A 14 -7.50 9.91 11.64
N ASP A 15 -6.53 10.16 10.75
CA ASP A 15 -6.79 10.89 9.50
C ASP A 15 -7.77 10.10 8.62
N ALA A 16 -7.55 8.79 8.46
CA ALA A 16 -8.43 7.93 7.70
C ALA A 16 -9.86 7.91 8.27
N VAL A 17 -10.00 7.73 9.59
CA VAL A 17 -11.30 7.76 10.28
C VAL A 17 -12.07 9.04 9.96
N ARG A 18 -11.42 10.22 10.07
CA ARG A 18 -12.07 11.50 9.74
C ARG A 18 -12.49 11.58 8.27
N ARG A 19 -11.60 11.18 7.35
CA ARG A 19 -11.89 11.24 5.91
C ARG A 19 -13.05 10.34 5.52
N PHE A 20 -13.13 9.14 6.07
CA PHE A 20 -14.26 8.25 5.83
C PHE A 20 -15.56 8.75 6.48
N ALA A 21 -15.51 9.24 7.71
CA ALA A 21 -16.67 9.78 8.39
C ALA A 21 -17.24 11.05 7.71
N ALA A 22 -16.40 11.81 7.01
CA ALA A 22 -16.81 13.00 6.26
C ALA A 22 -17.41 12.71 4.88
N MET A 23 -17.45 11.44 4.44
CA MET A 23 -18.04 11.09 3.14
C MET A 23 -19.56 11.26 3.17
N PRO A 24 -20.17 11.79 2.11
CA PRO A 24 -21.63 12.08 2.10
C PRO A 24 -22.51 10.87 2.36
N ASP A 25 -22.07 9.66 1.99
CA ASP A 25 -22.78 8.39 2.16
C ASP A 25 -22.23 7.54 3.32
N ALA A 26 -21.42 8.13 4.21
CA ALA A 26 -20.78 7.38 5.31
C ALA A 26 -21.80 6.66 6.20
N ALA A 27 -22.94 7.29 6.48
CA ALA A 27 -24.00 6.74 7.34
C ALA A 27 -24.51 5.37 6.85
N ASP A 28 -24.38 5.04 5.57
CA ASP A 28 -24.90 3.79 5.00
C ASP A 28 -23.97 2.58 5.23
N TRP A 29 -22.70 2.81 5.59
CA TRP A 29 -21.69 1.75 5.62
C TRP A 29 -20.61 1.89 6.70
N ILE A 30 -20.51 3.00 7.40
CA ILE A 30 -19.42 3.30 8.33
C ILE A 30 -19.33 2.30 9.49
N ASP A 31 -20.45 1.71 9.88
CA ASP A 31 -20.58 0.66 10.91
C ASP A 31 -19.95 -0.68 10.49
N ARG A 32 -19.70 -0.86 9.21
CA ARG A 32 -19.05 -2.06 8.65
C ARG A 32 -17.57 -1.83 8.27
N LEU A 33 -17.02 -0.68 8.65
CA LEU A 33 -15.62 -0.34 8.37
C LEU A 33 -14.80 -0.39 9.66
N THR A 34 -13.72 -1.16 9.64
CA THR A 34 -12.66 -1.14 10.66
C THR A 34 -11.39 -0.53 10.07
N VAL A 35 -10.83 0.47 10.73
CA VAL A 35 -9.56 1.12 10.34
C VAL A 35 -8.45 0.63 11.26
N VAL A 36 -7.43 0.01 10.69
CA VAL A 36 -6.29 -0.51 11.45
C VAL A 36 -5.06 0.35 11.20
N GLY A 37 -4.57 0.96 12.28
CA GLY A 37 -3.31 1.70 12.31
C GLY A 37 -2.12 0.74 12.36
N ILE A 38 -1.37 0.62 11.25
CA ILE A 38 -0.28 -0.34 11.11
C ILE A 38 0.79 0.16 10.14
N ASP A 39 2.03 -0.21 10.39
CA ASP A 39 3.13 -0.10 9.42
C ASP A 39 3.44 -1.49 8.83
N LEU A 40 3.11 -1.70 7.55
CA LEU A 40 3.36 -2.97 6.86
C LEU A 40 4.85 -3.26 6.62
N ARG A 41 5.73 -2.32 6.92
CA ARG A 41 7.17 -2.54 6.95
C ARG A 41 7.63 -3.25 8.22
N ASP A 42 6.75 -3.40 9.20
CA ASP A 42 7.00 -4.14 10.43
C ASP A 42 6.33 -5.53 10.38
N PRO A 43 7.09 -6.62 10.16
CA PRO A 43 6.55 -7.96 10.09
C PRO A 43 5.81 -8.41 11.36
N THR A 44 6.19 -7.89 12.53
CA THR A 44 5.53 -8.23 13.80
C THR A 44 4.13 -7.65 13.85
N GLN A 45 3.96 -6.39 13.43
CA GLN A 45 2.64 -5.77 13.32
C GLN A 45 1.78 -6.47 12.26
N VAL A 46 2.37 -6.90 11.13
CA VAL A 46 1.66 -7.69 10.12
C VAL A 46 1.15 -9.00 10.71
N ILE A 47 1.96 -9.69 11.52
CA ILE A 47 1.54 -10.92 12.21
C ILE A 47 0.38 -10.63 13.17
N SER A 48 0.48 -9.60 14.00
CA SER A 48 -0.60 -9.20 14.92
C SER A 48 -1.90 -8.85 14.17
N LEU A 49 -1.80 -8.17 13.03
CA LEU A 49 -2.95 -7.93 12.16
C LEU A 49 -3.60 -9.23 11.70
N THR A 50 -2.80 -10.23 11.32
CA THR A 50 -3.37 -11.52 10.86
C THR A 50 -4.07 -12.27 11.98
N GLU A 51 -3.60 -12.16 13.21
CA GLU A 51 -4.24 -12.74 14.39
C GLU A 51 -5.58 -12.05 14.69
N GLU A 52 -5.61 -10.73 14.63
CA GLU A 52 -6.82 -9.93 14.81
C GLU A 52 -7.90 -10.26 13.76
N VAL A 53 -7.50 -10.24 12.48
CA VAL A 53 -8.43 -10.56 11.38
C VAL A 53 -8.94 -12.01 11.47
N ALA A 54 -8.07 -12.96 11.82
CA ALA A 54 -8.47 -14.36 11.97
C ALA A 54 -9.41 -14.57 13.17
N ALA A 55 -9.21 -13.83 14.27
CA ALA A 55 -10.09 -13.86 15.43
C ALA A 55 -11.47 -13.27 15.16
N ALA A 56 -11.57 -12.29 14.25
CA ALA A 56 -12.85 -11.70 13.84
C ALA A 56 -13.73 -12.66 13.03
N GLY A 57 -13.15 -13.73 12.42
CA GLY A 57 -13.90 -14.78 11.73
C GLY A 57 -13.39 -15.11 10.34
N PRO A 58 -14.24 -15.75 9.53
CA PRO A 58 -13.89 -16.13 8.16
C PRO A 58 -13.60 -14.91 7.27
N LEU A 59 -12.66 -15.08 6.33
CA LEU A 59 -12.26 -14.04 5.38
C LEU A 59 -12.58 -14.46 3.94
N ASP A 60 -13.30 -13.63 3.22
CA ASP A 60 -13.68 -13.89 1.83
C ASP A 60 -12.71 -13.28 0.83
N ILE A 61 -12.21 -12.08 1.12
CA ILE A 61 -11.44 -11.26 0.18
C ILE A 61 -10.22 -10.66 0.88
N LEU A 62 -9.04 -10.86 0.32
CA LEU A 62 -7.80 -10.18 0.69
C LEU A 62 -7.29 -9.36 -0.49
N VAL A 63 -7.17 -8.05 -0.32
CA VAL A 63 -6.58 -7.15 -1.33
C VAL A 63 -5.26 -6.60 -0.81
N ASN A 64 -4.16 -7.05 -1.37
CA ASN A 64 -2.83 -6.54 -1.09
C ASN A 64 -2.57 -5.29 -1.96
N ASN A 65 -3.16 -4.15 -1.55
CA ASN A 65 -3.07 -2.89 -2.28
C ASN A 65 -1.93 -2.00 -1.78
N ALA A 66 -1.60 -2.07 -0.49
CA ALA A 66 -0.58 -1.20 0.08
C ALA A 66 0.77 -1.38 -0.61
N CYS A 67 1.40 -0.27 -0.97
CA CYS A 67 2.66 -0.25 -1.70
C CYS A 67 3.50 0.97 -1.28
N GLN A 68 4.78 0.76 -1.08
CA GLN A 68 5.76 1.83 -1.03
C GLN A 68 6.53 1.83 -2.34
N THR A 69 6.31 2.85 -3.17
CA THR A 69 6.98 2.99 -4.47
C THR A 69 8.27 3.78 -4.34
N VAL A 70 8.20 4.89 -3.63
CA VAL A 70 9.34 5.75 -3.29
C VAL A 70 9.26 6.17 -1.82
N ARG A 71 10.42 6.44 -1.23
CA ARG A 71 10.50 7.05 0.09
C ARG A 71 10.37 8.55 -0.07
N ARG A 72 9.25 9.10 0.36
CA ARG A 72 9.03 10.55 0.30
C ARG A 72 9.67 11.25 1.48
N SER A 73 10.07 12.50 1.28
CA SER A 73 10.55 13.32 2.37
C SER A 73 9.46 13.52 3.43
N PRO A 74 9.86 13.64 4.68
CA PRO A 74 8.95 13.77 5.82
C PRO A 74 7.93 14.87 5.71
N GLY A 75 8.33 16.02 5.19
CA GLY A 75 7.43 17.17 5.00
C GLY A 75 6.25 16.88 4.09
N SER A 76 6.37 15.89 3.16
CA SER A 76 5.25 15.48 2.31
C SER A 76 4.07 14.90 3.10
N TYR A 77 4.32 14.41 4.32
CA TYR A 77 3.30 13.84 5.20
C TYR A 77 2.61 14.85 6.13
N GLY A 78 2.97 16.14 6.07
CA GLY A 78 2.45 17.18 6.96
C GLY A 78 0.95 17.13 7.21
N PRO A 79 0.08 17.16 6.17
CA PRO A 79 -1.38 17.11 6.35
C PRO A 79 -1.87 15.85 7.05
N LEU A 80 -1.25 14.70 6.79
CA LEU A 80 -1.62 13.42 7.41
C LEU A 80 -1.23 13.41 8.90
N VAL A 81 -0.08 14.00 9.23
CA VAL A 81 0.37 14.15 10.63
C VAL A 81 -0.54 15.10 11.39
N ASP A 82 -0.88 16.24 10.80
CA ASP A 82 -1.85 17.17 11.38
C ASP A 82 -3.19 16.48 11.61
N GLY A 83 -3.61 15.64 10.65
CA GLY A 83 -4.75 14.77 10.77
C GLY A 83 -4.64 13.79 11.95
N GLU A 84 -3.50 13.16 12.19
CA GLU A 84 -3.29 12.26 13.33
C GLU A 84 -3.30 12.97 14.69
N LEU A 85 -2.80 14.19 14.76
CA LEU A 85 -2.71 14.97 15.99
C LEU A 85 -4.05 15.63 16.38
N ALA A 86 -4.92 15.91 15.43
CA ALA A 86 -6.20 16.53 15.67
C ALA A 86 -7.18 15.59 16.41
N PRO A 87 -8.07 16.11 17.29
CA PRO A 87 -9.09 15.27 17.95
C PRO A 87 -10.07 14.68 16.92
N LEU A 88 -10.59 13.49 17.20
CA LEU A 88 -11.65 12.91 16.39
C LEU A 88 -12.94 13.70 16.54
N PRO A 89 -13.78 13.82 15.48
CA PRO A 89 -15.08 14.46 15.57
C PRO A 89 -16.00 13.69 16.54
N THR A 90 -16.80 14.42 17.29
CA THR A 90 -17.76 13.85 18.28
C THR A 90 -19.21 13.87 17.79
N ASP A 91 -19.46 14.51 16.67
CA ASP A 91 -20.74 14.75 16.03
C ASP A 91 -21.04 13.84 14.83
N LEU A 92 -20.09 12.99 14.47
CA LEU A 92 -20.22 12.04 13.37
C LEU A 92 -20.14 10.59 13.87
N ALA A 93 -20.79 9.68 13.15
CA ALA A 93 -20.55 8.25 13.31
C ALA A 93 -19.12 7.94 12.80
N LEU A 94 -18.36 7.21 13.61
CA LEU A 94 -16.98 6.85 13.31
C LEU A 94 -16.88 5.34 13.10
N PRO A 95 -15.98 4.88 12.22
CA PRO A 95 -15.66 3.47 12.10
C PRO A 95 -14.90 3.00 13.34
N GLU A 96 -14.90 1.70 13.56
CA GLU A 96 -14.00 1.09 14.54
C GLU A 96 -12.53 1.39 14.17
N MET A 97 -11.72 1.67 15.19
CA MET A 97 -10.29 1.93 15.00
C MET A 97 -9.46 1.05 15.93
N VAL A 98 -8.55 0.28 15.32
CA VAL A 98 -7.57 -0.57 16.02
C VAL A 98 -6.17 -0.05 15.72
N THR A 99 -5.27 -0.03 16.69
CA THR A 99 -3.89 0.41 16.52
C THR A 99 -2.91 -0.56 17.16
N PHE A 100 -1.75 -0.73 16.55
CA PHE A 100 -0.61 -1.46 17.09
C PHE A 100 0.48 -0.46 17.51
N ASP A 101 0.71 -0.32 18.80
CA ASP A 101 1.50 0.76 19.40
C ASP A 101 3.04 0.53 19.39
N ARG A 102 3.52 -0.58 18.85
CA ARG A 102 4.94 -0.93 18.91
C ARG A 102 5.58 -1.00 17.53
N ILE A 103 6.72 -0.29 17.40
CA ILE A 103 7.71 -0.58 16.37
C ILE A 103 8.58 -1.70 16.89
N SER A 104 8.64 -2.83 16.19
CA SER A 104 9.44 -3.97 16.55
C SER A 104 10.91 -3.81 16.11
N GLU A 105 11.79 -4.66 16.66
CA GLU A 105 13.18 -4.78 16.21
C GLU A 105 13.30 -5.23 14.73
N LEU A 106 12.22 -5.80 14.17
CA LEU A 106 12.14 -6.21 12.76
C LEU A 106 11.76 -5.07 11.81
N HIS A 107 11.46 -3.87 12.34
CA HIS A 107 11.23 -2.71 11.48
C HIS A 107 12.49 -2.39 10.64
N PRO A 108 12.36 -2.05 9.35
CA PRO A 108 13.51 -1.81 8.46
C PRO A 108 14.57 -0.88 9.02
N ALA A 109 14.12 0.13 9.75
CA ALA A 109 15.00 1.10 10.36
C ALA A 109 15.88 0.49 11.48
N SER A 110 15.37 -0.48 12.25
CA SER A 110 16.14 -1.22 13.25
C SER A 110 17.14 -2.17 12.57
N ILE A 111 16.71 -2.86 11.51
CA ILE A 111 17.56 -3.76 10.72
C ILE A 111 18.69 -2.97 10.04
N ALA A 112 18.39 -1.82 9.45
CA ALA A 112 19.39 -0.98 8.78
C ALA A 112 20.45 -0.43 9.73
N GLY A 113 20.11 -0.18 10.99
CA GLY A 113 21.04 0.23 12.03
C GLY A 113 22.16 -0.80 12.28
N THR A 114 21.89 -2.09 12.03
CA THR A 114 22.90 -3.15 12.11
C THR A 114 23.80 -3.23 10.87
N LEU A 115 23.39 -2.64 9.75
CA LEU A 115 24.11 -2.70 8.48
C LEU A 115 25.02 -1.48 8.25
N ARG A 116 24.75 -0.35 8.91
CA ARG A 116 25.58 0.86 8.90
C ARG A 116 25.33 1.67 10.16
N GLU A 117 26.40 2.31 10.69
CA GLU A 117 26.27 3.42 11.65
C GLU A 117 25.64 4.62 10.92
N HIS A 118 24.33 4.59 10.73
CA HIS A 118 23.61 5.70 10.12
C HIS A 118 23.12 6.65 11.22
N PRO A 119 23.25 7.98 11.08
CA PRO A 119 22.81 8.95 12.09
C PRO A 119 21.34 8.82 12.48
N VAL A 120 20.52 8.27 11.57
CA VAL A 120 19.09 8.02 11.78
C VAL A 120 18.81 6.82 12.71
N ALA A 121 19.74 5.85 12.80
CA ALA A 121 19.54 4.64 13.61
C ALA A 121 19.48 4.90 15.13
N HIS A 122 20.07 6.00 15.61
CA HIS A 122 20.08 6.34 17.02
C HIS A 122 18.74 6.85 17.58
N HIS A 123 17.77 7.15 16.71
CA HIS A 123 16.48 7.72 17.12
C HIS A 123 15.31 6.73 17.05
N LEU A 124 15.54 5.48 16.66
CA LEU A 124 14.50 4.51 16.30
C LEU A 124 14.02 3.62 17.46
N GLY A 125 14.46 3.86 18.67
CA GLY A 125 13.99 3.14 19.88
C GLY A 125 12.69 3.64 20.47
N GLU A 126 12.02 4.62 19.84
CA GLU A 126 10.89 5.33 20.42
C GLU A 126 9.61 5.22 19.56
N SER A 127 8.47 5.44 20.15
CA SER A 127 7.08 5.23 19.68
C SER A 127 6.77 5.55 18.20
N PRO A 128 5.62 5.12 17.62
CA PRO A 128 5.13 5.53 16.29
C PRO A 128 5.11 7.03 16.07
N ALA A 129 4.90 7.82 17.13
CA ALA A 129 4.96 9.28 17.08
C ALA A 129 6.39 9.79 16.82
N SER A 130 7.43 9.10 17.33
CA SER A 130 8.82 9.50 17.07
C SER A 130 9.29 9.10 15.68
N MET A 131 8.77 8.02 15.11
CA MET A 131 8.98 7.70 13.69
C MET A 131 8.37 8.76 12.77
N THR A 132 7.19 9.24 13.12
CA THR A 132 6.53 10.34 12.40
C THR A 132 7.33 11.64 12.56
N ALA A 133 7.80 11.95 13.77
CA ALA A 133 8.64 13.11 14.04
C ALA A 133 10.00 13.03 13.33
N LEU A 134 10.62 11.85 13.29
CA LEU A 134 11.85 11.63 12.54
C LEU A 134 11.62 11.76 11.04
N ALA A 135 10.50 11.19 10.57
CA ALA A 135 10.03 11.40 9.22
C ALA A 135 9.80 12.90 8.92
N LEU A 136 9.49 13.75 9.84
CA LEU A 136 9.30 15.19 9.67
C LEU A 136 10.59 16.02 9.79
N SER A 137 11.63 15.49 10.43
CA SER A 137 12.86 16.26 10.72
C SER A 137 13.84 16.37 9.56
N ALA A 138 13.75 15.51 8.56
CA ALA A 138 14.64 15.49 7.39
C ALA A 138 14.24 16.51 6.27
N GLY A 139 13.34 17.40 6.55
CA GLY A 139 12.48 18.16 5.69
C GLY A 139 13.04 18.99 4.55
N ASN A 140 12.31 18.90 3.42
CA ASN A 140 12.37 19.83 2.29
C ASN A 140 11.01 20.14 1.67
N ALA A 141 9.89 19.84 2.35
CA ALA A 141 8.59 20.32 1.89
C ALA A 141 8.44 21.80 2.25
N SER A 142 8.26 22.67 1.27
CA SER A 142 8.10 24.09 1.57
C SER A 142 6.70 24.33 2.17
N LEU A 143 6.70 25.03 3.30
CA LEU A 143 5.49 25.54 3.93
C LEU A 143 4.67 26.41 2.95
N GLU A 144 5.34 27.10 2.02
CA GLU A 144 4.72 27.90 0.96
C GLU A 144 3.85 27.07 0.01
N ALA A 145 4.32 25.90 -0.42
CA ALA A 145 3.52 24.99 -1.25
C ALA A 145 2.28 24.46 -0.48
N HIS A 146 2.42 24.28 0.84
CA HIS A 146 1.30 23.92 1.72
C HIS A 146 0.29 25.05 1.85
N LEU A 147 0.75 26.26 2.08
CA LEU A 147 -0.09 27.46 2.21
C LEU A 147 -0.75 27.87 0.88
N ALA A 148 -0.13 27.55 -0.25
CA ALA A 148 -0.66 27.81 -1.58
C ALA A 148 -1.74 26.80 -2.01
N GLY A 149 -1.99 25.75 -1.26
CA GLY A 149 -3.01 24.71 -1.57
C GLY A 149 -2.73 23.94 -2.87
N THR A 150 -1.51 24.04 -3.38
CA THR A 150 -1.21 23.67 -4.77
C THR A 150 -0.84 22.23 -4.99
N ALA A 151 -0.93 21.36 -3.95
CA ALA A 151 -0.35 20.06 -4.26
C ALA A 151 -0.56 18.92 -3.27
N VAL A 152 -1.71 18.78 -2.69
CA VAL A 152 -2.07 17.55 -1.98
C VAL A 152 -2.47 16.50 -3.02
N ASP A 153 -1.74 15.37 -3.07
CA ASP A 153 -2.12 14.26 -3.94
C ASP A 153 -3.36 13.51 -3.39
N ALA A 154 -3.88 12.57 -4.16
CA ALA A 154 -5.05 11.79 -3.76
C ALA A 154 -4.84 10.98 -2.46
N GLY A 155 -3.60 10.69 -2.07
CA GLY A 155 -3.23 10.08 -0.80
C GLY A 155 -3.20 11.07 0.38
N GLY A 156 -3.32 12.37 0.13
CA GLY A 156 -3.21 13.41 1.15
C GLY A 156 -1.78 13.90 1.38
N LEU A 157 -0.85 13.58 0.47
CA LEU A 157 0.56 13.95 0.56
C LEU A 157 0.85 15.24 -0.20
N LEU A 158 1.70 16.09 0.39
CA LEU A 158 2.28 17.23 -0.30
C LEU A 158 3.33 16.78 -1.33
N PRO A 159 3.63 17.60 -2.36
CA PRO A 159 4.70 17.33 -3.28
C PRO A 159 6.03 17.16 -2.53
N ASP A 160 6.77 16.15 -2.91
CA ASP A 160 8.15 16.02 -2.50
C ASP A 160 9.03 16.89 -3.40
N LEU A 161 9.65 17.91 -2.82
CA LEU A 161 10.48 18.87 -3.55
C LEU A 161 11.93 18.39 -3.77
N GLN A 162 12.26 17.16 -3.35
CA GLN A 162 13.57 16.58 -3.65
C GLN A 162 13.77 16.50 -5.17
N ARG A 163 14.99 16.86 -5.60
CA ARG A 163 15.37 16.84 -7.02
C ARG A 163 15.55 15.44 -7.58
N VAL A 164 15.86 14.48 -6.71
CA VAL A 164 16.11 13.08 -7.05
C VAL A 164 15.38 12.23 -6.01
N ASN A 165 14.70 11.21 -6.44
CA ASN A 165 14.14 10.18 -5.59
C ASN A 165 14.47 8.78 -6.17
N SER A 166 14.13 7.74 -5.45
CA SER A 166 14.44 6.36 -5.83
C SER A 166 13.78 5.90 -7.13
N TRP A 167 12.77 6.61 -7.62
CA TRP A 167 12.16 6.33 -8.93
C TRP A 167 13.15 6.55 -10.08
N THR A 168 14.05 7.51 -9.95
CA THR A 168 15.07 7.83 -10.96
C THR A 168 16.45 7.25 -10.64
N GLN A 169 16.64 6.71 -9.45
CA GLN A 169 17.91 6.13 -9.00
C GLN A 169 18.18 4.77 -9.66
N LYS A 170 19.46 4.52 -9.90
CA LYS A 170 19.98 3.25 -10.40
C LYS A 170 20.39 2.34 -9.23
N VAL A 171 20.86 1.14 -9.56
CA VAL A 171 21.17 0.10 -8.56
C VAL A 171 22.19 0.54 -7.51
N GLU A 172 23.18 1.33 -7.90
CA GLU A 172 24.23 1.86 -7.03
C GLU A 172 23.77 3.01 -6.12
N ASP A 173 22.66 3.67 -6.48
CA ASP A 173 22.20 4.90 -5.81
C ASP A 173 21.12 4.64 -4.75
N VAL A 174 20.43 3.49 -4.84
CA VAL A 174 19.28 3.18 -3.96
C VAL A 174 19.75 2.99 -2.53
N ASP A 175 19.15 3.75 -1.60
CA ASP A 175 19.41 3.62 -0.17
C ASP A 175 19.04 2.23 0.35
N PRO A 176 19.94 1.54 1.09
CA PRO A 176 19.66 0.21 1.62
C PRO A 176 18.43 0.14 2.53
N LEU A 177 18.14 1.19 3.29
CA LEU A 177 16.94 1.24 4.13
C LEU A 177 15.69 1.30 3.26
N GLU A 178 15.68 2.12 2.21
CA GLU A 178 14.54 2.20 1.28
C GLU A 178 14.34 0.86 0.54
N LEU A 179 15.43 0.20 0.12
CA LEU A 179 15.34 -1.15 -0.42
C LEU A 179 14.61 -2.11 0.53
N LEU A 180 14.99 -2.13 1.83
CA LEU A 180 14.35 -2.99 2.83
C LEU A 180 12.89 -2.61 3.04
N GLU A 181 12.56 -1.33 3.16
CA GLU A 181 11.19 -0.83 3.30
C GLU A 181 10.30 -1.29 2.16
N VAL A 182 10.78 -1.16 0.92
CA VAL A 182 10.04 -1.56 -0.28
C VAL A 182 9.83 -3.07 -0.33
N GLN A 183 10.85 -3.88 -0.01
CA GLN A 183 10.70 -5.34 0.01
C GLN A 183 9.72 -5.78 1.11
N LEU A 184 9.83 -5.23 2.31
CA LEU A 184 8.94 -5.58 3.42
C LEU A 184 7.49 -5.20 3.13
N CYS A 185 7.22 -3.99 2.64
CA CYS A 185 5.87 -3.55 2.34
C CYS A 185 5.26 -4.27 1.13
N ASN A 186 6.01 -4.41 0.03
CA ASN A 186 5.43 -4.77 -1.27
C ASN A 186 5.48 -6.27 -1.58
N SER A 187 6.29 -7.05 -0.88
CA SER A 187 6.42 -8.50 -1.12
C SER A 187 6.30 -9.34 0.14
N ILE A 188 6.98 -8.97 1.22
CA ILE A 188 7.00 -9.77 2.46
C ILE A 188 5.66 -9.66 3.21
N ALA A 189 5.11 -8.45 3.38
CA ALA A 189 3.81 -8.28 4.02
C ALA A 189 2.69 -9.02 3.27
N PRO A 190 2.54 -8.91 1.93
CA PRO A 190 1.61 -9.76 1.18
C PRO A 190 1.81 -11.26 1.40
N PHE A 191 3.06 -11.74 1.43
CA PHE A 191 3.35 -13.15 1.71
C PHE A 191 2.84 -13.55 3.09
N LEU A 192 3.13 -12.77 4.13
CA LEU A 192 2.69 -13.03 5.51
C LEU A 192 1.16 -13.00 5.62
N LEU A 193 0.51 -12.02 5.02
CA LEU A 193 -0.95 -11.89 4.99
C LEU A 193 -1.59 -13.11 4.33
N ILE A 194 -1.14 -13.50 3.14
CA ILE A 194 -1.67 -14.67 2.42
C ILE A 194 -1.46 -15.93 3.24
N SER A 195 -0.24 -16.20 3.71
CA SER A 195 0.09 -17.44 4.40
C SER A 195 -0.67 -17.61 5.72
N ARG A 196 -0.81 -16.53 6.48
CA ARG A 196 -1.43 -16.59 7.81
C ARG A 196 -2.96 -16.45 7.78
N LEU A 197 -3.51 -15.76 6.78
CA LEU A 197 -4.97 -15.61 6.64
C LEU A 197 -5.60 -16.73 5.81
N ARG A 198 -4.82 -17.57 5.15
CA ARG A 198 -5.34 -18.72 4.38
C ARG A 198 -6.27 -19.64 5.21
N PRO A 199 -6.00 -19.97 6.49
CA PRO A 199 -6.93 -20.73 7.31
C PRO A 199 -8.29 -20.03 7.52
N ALA A 200 -8.30 -18.71 7.73
CA ALA A 200 -9.54 -17.93 7.86
C ALA A 200 -10.30 -17.88 6.53
N MET A 201 -9.60 -17.79 5.39
CA MET A 201 -10.21 -17.87 4.07
C MET A 201 -10.81 -19.27 3.82
N ARG A 202 -10.11 -20.33 4.21
CA ARG A 202 -10.62 -21.70 4.11
C ARG A 202 -11.89 -21.92 4.93
N ALA A 203 -12.01 -21.26 6.08
CA ALA A 203 -13.19 -21.35 6.95
C ALA A 203 -14.41 -20.59 6.40
N SER A 204 -14.25 -19.76 5.37
CA SER A 204 -15.36 -19.04 4.75
C SER A 204 -16.34 -19.99 4.06
N ALA A 205 -17.64 -19.70 4.22
CA ALA A 205 -18.71 -20.39 3.54
C ALA A 205 -18.94 -19.91 2.08
N ALA A 206 -18.24 -18.86 1.66
CA ALA A 206 -18.35 -18.34 0.31
C ALA A 206 -17.93 -19.40 -0.74
N ARG A 207 -18.61 -19.40 -1.88
CA ARG A 207 -18.31 -20.31 -2.99
C ARG A 207 -16.89 -20.12 -3.52
N ARG A 208 -16.42 -18.87 -3.54
CA ARG A 208 -15.10 -18.45 -3.96
C ARG A 208 -14.51 -17.49 -2.94
N ARG A 209 -13.20 -17.50 -2.80
CA ARG A 209 -12.42 -16.54 -2.01
C ARG A 209 -11.41 -15.90 -2.92
N TYR A 210 -11.04 -14.66 -2.62
CA TYR A 210 -10.23 -13.87 -3.53
C TYR A 210 -8.99 -13.34 -2.84
N VAL A 211 -7.84 -13.48 -3.49
CA VAL A 211 -6.61 -12.76 -3.17
C VAL A 211 -6.24 -11.91 -4.39
N VAL A 212 -6.28 -10.60 -4.24
CA VAL A 212 -5.89 -9.67 -5.30
C VAL A 212 -4.58 -8.99 -4.90
N ASN A 213 -3.50 -9.34 -5.56
CA ASN A 213 -2.20 -8.73 -5.38
C ASN A 213 -2.05 -7.55 -6.34
N VAL A 214 -2.06 -6.32 -5.82
CA VAL A 214 -1.89 -5.13 -6.64
C VAL A 214 -0.43 -5.01 -7.06
N SER A 215 -0.18 -5.39 -8.28
CA SER A 215 1.11 -5.36 -8.94
C SER A 215 1.23 -4.15 -9.88
N ALA A 216 2.16 -4.21 -10.80
CA ALA A 216 2.36 -3.20 -11.83
C ALA A 216 3.27 -3.75 -12.93
N MET A 217 3.36 -2.99 -14.04
CA MET A 217 4.30 -3.27 -15.13
C MET A 217 5.78 -3.38 -14.67
N GLU A 218 6.11 -2.85 -13.50
CA GLU A 218 7.42 -2.94 -12.86
C GLU A 218 7.81 -4.39 -12.59
N GLY A 219 6.86 -5.24 -12.24
CA GLY A 219 7.08 -6.68 -12.03
C GLY A 219 7.03 -7.55 -13.28
N GLN A 220 6.77 -6.98 -14.45
CA GLN A 220 6.56 -7.72 -15.70
C GLN A 220 7.88 -7.97 -16.45
N PHE A 221 8.22 -9.21 -16.75
CA PHE A 221 9.44 -9.59 -17.50
C PHE A 221 9.26 -9.51 -19.01
N SER A 222 8.05 -9.70 -19.52
CA SER A 222 7.75 -9.72 -20.95
C SER A 222 7.85 -8.34 -21.64
N ARG A 223 8.08 -7.27 -20.91
CA ARG A 223 8.22 -5.92 -21.47
C ARG A 223 9.50 -5.79 -22.28
N ARG A 224 9.38 -5.26 -23.49
CA ARG A 224 10.53 -5.03 -24.38
C ARG A 224 11.58 -4.08 -23.79
N TYR A 225 11.16 -3.11 -22.98
CA TYR A 225 12.04 -2.12 -22.39
C TYR A 225 11.80 -2.00 -20.88
N LYS A 226 12.89 -2.13 -20.14
CA LYS A 226 13.01 -1.79 -18.72
C LYS A 226 14.12 -0.76 -18.57
N GLY A 227 13.80 0.44 -18.10
CA GLY A 227 14.82 1.44 -17.75
C GLY A 227 15.66 1.01 -16.55
N ALA A 228 16.79 1.69 -16.34
CA ALA A 228 17.70 1.40 -15.23
C ALA A 228 17.18 1.92 -13.87
N GLY A 229 16.11 2.72 -13.85
CA GLY A 229 15.56 3.32 -12.64
C GLY A 229 14.79 2.34 -11.77
N HIS A 230 14.61 2.69 -10.50
CA HIS A 230 13.80 1.99 -9.48
C HIS A 230 13.94 0.45 -9.46
N PRO A 231 15.17 -0.12 -9.47
CA PRO A 231 15.38 -1.57 -9.54
C PRO A 231 14.78 -2.31 -8.34
N HIS A 232 14.81 -1.72 -7.16
CA HIS A 232 14.25 -2.26 -5.92
C HIS A 232 12.72 -2.42 -5.96
N THR A 233 12.00 -1.50 -6.60
CA THR A 233 10.55 -1.58 -6.82
C THR A 233 10.22 -2.65 -7.87
N ASN A 234 10.99 -2.71 -8.95
CA ASN A 234 10.86 -3.78 -9.95
C ASN A 234 11.03 -5.17 -9.30
N MET A 235 12.05 -5.34 -8.44
CA MET A 235 12.28 -6.58 -7.70
C MET A 235 11.09 -6.97 -6.82
N ALA A 236 10.54 -6.03 -6.06
CA ALA A 236 9.42 -6.30 -5.16
C ALA A 236 8.15 -6.71 -5.92
N LYS A 237 7.84 -6.03 -7.03
CA LYS A 237 6.67 -6.38 -7.85
C LYS A 237 6.87 -7.70 -8.61
N ALA A 238 8.09 -8.02 -9.04
CA ALA A 238 8.41 -9.31 -9.62
C ALA A 238 8.28 -10.44 -8.58
N ALA A 239 8.70 -10.22 -7.34
CA ALA A 239 8.51 -11.17 -6.25
C ALA A 239 7.02 -11.42 -5.97
N LEU A 240 6.20 -10.38 -5.93
CA LEU A 240 4.74 -10.48 -5.76
C LEU A 240 4.08 -11.25 -6.92
N ASN A 241 4.50 -10.99 -8.16
CA ASN A 241 4.05 -11.73 -9.34
C ASN A 241 4.44 -13.22 -9.25
N MET A 242 5.67 -13.51 -8.82
CA MET A 242 6.14 -14.89 -8.67
C MET A 242 5.38 -15.62 -7.55
N LEU A 243 5.10 -14.97 -6.43
CA LEU A 243 4.24 -15.52 -5.36
C LEU A 243 2.86 -15.91 -5.92
N THR A 244 2.23 -15.03 -6.70
CA THR A 244 0.94 -15.31 -7.33
C THR A 244 1.02 -16.51 -8.25
N ARG A 245 1.99 -16.51 -9.17
CA ARG A 245 2.17 -17.59 -10.15
C ARG A 245 2.46 -18.95 -9.52
N THR A 246 3.24 -18.94 -8.43
CA THR A 246 3.64 -20.19 -7.76
C THR A 246 2.52 -20.82 -6.93
N SER A 247 1.69 -19.99 -6.28
CA SER A 247 0.78 -20.50 -5.24
C SER A 247 -0.68 -20.56 -5.66
N ALA A 248 -1.08 -19.86 -6.73
CA ALA A 248 -2.49 -19.68 -7.05
C ALA A 248 -3.20 -20.99 -7.45
N GLU A 249 -2.55 -21.86 -8.23
CA GLU A 249 -3.16 -23.11 -8.70
C GLU A 249 -3.47 -24.03 -7.53
N GLU A 250 -2.49 -24.28 -6.66
CA GLU A 250 -2.67 -25.11 -5.47
C GLU A 250 -3.74 -24.54 -4.54
N MET A 251 -3.75 -23.22 -4.32
CA MET A 251 -4.75 -22.57 -3.47
C MET A 251 -6.16 -22.64 -4.08
N PHE A 252 -6.29 -22.62 -5.40
CA PHE A 252 -7.57 -22.80 -6.06
C PHE A 252 -8.05 -24.26 -5.97
N GLU A 253 -7.20 -25.21 -6.24
CA GLU A 253 -7.55 -26.63 -6.22
C GLU A 253 -7.98 -27.11 -4.84
N THR A 254 -7.24 -26.68 -3.79
CA THR A 254 -7.47 -27.14 -2.41
C THR A 254 -8.52 -26.32 -1.67
N ASP A 255 -8.53 -25.01 -1.84
CA ASP A 255 -9.30 -24.10 -0.99
C ASP A 255 -10.28 -23.20 -1.77
N ARG A 256 -10.35 -23.32 -3.10
CA ARG A 256 -11.16 -22.43 -3.96
C ARG A 256 -10.82 -20.94 -3.79
N ILE A 257 -9.56 -20.65 -3.56
CA ILE A 257 -9.04 -19.28 -3.46
C ILE A 257 -8.52 -18.86 -4.84
N LEU A 258 -9.14 -17.86 -5.43
CA LEU A 258 -8.74 -17.24 -6.69
C LEU A 258 -7.72 -16.15 -6.40
N MET A 259 -6.44 -16.39 -6.74
CA MET A 259 -5.38 -15.41 -6.54
C MET A 259 -4.88 -14.86 -7.87
N THR A 260 -4.90 -13.54 -8.02
CA THR A 260 -4.44 -12.81 -9.21
C THR A 260 -3.44 -11.72 -8.85
N ALA A 261 -2.58 -11.35 -9.80
CA ALA A 261 -1.78 -10.14 -9.76
C ALA A 261 -2.36 -9.11 -10.74
N VAL A 262 -2.66 -7.90 -10.30
CA VAL A 262 -3.36 -6.88 -11.09
C VAL A 262 -2.48 -5.67 -11.30
N ASP A 263 -2.27 -5.28 -12.56
CA ASP A 263 -1.71 -3.98 -12.94
C ASP A 263 -2.84 -2.96 -13.01
N THR A 264 -2.83 -1.98 -12.11
CA THR A 264 -3.81 -0.91 -12.06
C THR A 264 -3.69 0.08 -13.23
N GLY A 265 -2.62 -0.03 -14.00
CA GLY A 265 -2.27 0.98 -15.00
C GLY A 265 -1.66 2.23 -14.37
N TRP A 266 -1.47 3.26 -15.18
CA TRP A 266 -0.77 4.46 -14.76
C TRP A 266 -1.73 5.49 -14.15
N ILE A 267 -1.83 5.45 -12.81
CA ILE A 267 -2.72 6.30 -12.00
C ILE A 267 -1.96 7.49 -11.42
N THR A 268 -0.71 7.27 -10.99
CA THR A 268 0.14 8.28 -10.34
C THR A 268 1.48 8.39 -11.04
N ASP A 269 2.15 9.52 -10.84
CA ASP A 269 3.52 9.74 -11.30
C ASP A 269 4.45 9.85 -10.09
N GLU A 270 5.42 8.95 -10.00
CA GLU A 270 6.37 8.88 -8.88
C GLU A 270 7.69 9.62 -9.15
N ARG A 271 7.82 10.26 -10.30
CA ARG A 271 9.00 11.09 -10.63
C ARG A 271 9.15 12.24 -9.64
N PRO A 272 10.37 12.81 -9.49
CA PRO A 272 10.57 14.04 -8.75
C PRO A 272 9.64 15.16 -9.21
N HIS A 273 9.19 16.00 -8.28
CA HIS A 273 8.17 17.01 -8.54
C HIS A 273 8.51 17.94 -9.71
N GLN A 274 9.78 18.34 -9.84
CA GLN A 274 10.23 19.20 -10.94
C GLN A 274 10.06 18.52 -12.31
N ASP A 275 10.30 17.21 -12.39
CA ASP A 275 10.07 16.46 -13.62
C ASP A 275 8.59 16.35 -13.94
N LYS A 276 7.74 16.17 -12.93
CA LYS A 276 6.27 16.18 -13.11
C LYS A 276 5.80 17.51 -13.68
N LEU A 277 6.27 18.63 -13.14
CA LEU A 277 5.90 19.97 -13.63
C LEU A 277 6.35 20.20 -15.08
N ARG A 278 7.59 19.80 -15.41
CA ARG A 278 8.10 19.91 -16.78
C ARG A 278 7.27 19.11 -17.78
N ILE A 279 6.97 17.87 -17.45
CA ILE A 279 6.21 16.96 -18.31
C ILE A 279 4.75 17.39 -18.41
N ALA A 280 4.17 17.90 -17.31
CA ALA A 280 2.82 18.48 -17.34
C ALA A 280 2.74 19.72 -18.25
N ALA A 281 3.80 20.56 -18.26
CA ALA A 281 3.90 21.69 -19.19
C ALA A 281 3.99 21.24 -20.67
N GLU A 282 4.48 20.03 -20.92
CA GLU A 282 4.49 19.39 -22.24
C GLU A 282 3.13 18.72 -22.58
N GLY A 283 2.10 18.84 -21.71
CA GLY A 283 0.75 18.33 -21.92
C GLY A 283 0.54 16.88 -21.50
N TRP A 284 1.50 16.27 -20.80
CA TRP A 284 1.34 14.89 -20.32
C TRP A 284 0.85 14.83 -18.87
N HIS A 285 -0.07 13.93 -18.60
CA HIS A 285 -0.54 13.55 -17.27
C HIS A 285 -0.79 12.04 -17.20
N ALA A 286 -0.88 11.48 -15.98
CA ALA A 286 -1.28 10.09 -15.82
C ALA A 286 -2.66 9.88 -16.47
N PRO A 287 -2.82 8.85 -17.33
CA PRO A 287 -4.04 8.69 -18.14
C PRO A 287 -5.24 8.17 -17.35
N LEU A 288 -5.04 7.62 -16.16
CA LEU A 288 -6.06 6.97 -15.36
C LEU A 288 -6.19 7.68 -14.00
N ASP A 289 -7.38 7.58 -13.40
CA ASP A 289 -7.66 8.07 -12.06
C ASP A 289 -7.75 6.94 -11.01
N LEU A 290 -8.08 7.29 -9.77
CA LEU A 290 -8.21 6.33 -8.68
C LEU A 290 -9.38 5.36 -8.88
N VAL A 291 -10.45 5.80 -9.52
CA VAL A 291 -11.63 4.98 -9.80
C VAL A 291 -11.28 3.92 -10.84
N ASP A 292 -10.52 4.31 -11.88
CA ASP A 292 -10.00 3.39 -12.89
C ASP A 292 -9.12 2.30 -12.27
N GLY A 293 -8.24 2.69 -11.35
CA GLY A 293 -7.38 1.75 -10.63
C GLY A 293 -8.16 0.81 -9.73
N ALA A 294 -9.08 1.35 -8.94
CA ALA A 294 -9.95 0.56 -8.07
C ALA A 294 -10.82 -0.43 -8.87
N ALA A 295 -11.36 -0.01 -10.01
CA ALA A 295 -12.15 -0.86 -10.89
C ALA A 295 -11.35 -2.07 -11.39
N ARG A 296 -10.07 -1.88 -11.77
CA ARG A 296 -9.18 -2.98 -12.19
C ARG A 296 -8.88 -3.97 -11.07
N VAL A 297 -8.71 -3.48 -9.85
CA VAL A 297 -8.48 -4.32 -8.67
C VAL A 297 -9.74 -5.11 -8.30
N TYR A 298 -10.91 -4.52 -8.49
CA TYR A 298 -12.20 -5.13 -8.17
C TYR A 298 -12.68 -6.14 -9.23
N ASP A 299 -12.27 -5.97 -10.47
CA ASP A 299 -12.72 -6.77 -11.63
C ASP A 299 -12.55 -8.29 -11.45
N PRO A 300 -11.42 -8.85 -10.98
CA PRO A 300 -11.27 -10.29 -10.75
C PRO A 300 -12.31 -10.87 -9.77
N ILE A 301 -12.75 -10.06 -8.79
CA ILE A 301 -13.78 -10.45 -7.84
C ILE A 301 -15.13 -10.52 -8.56
N VAL A 302 -15.46 -9.49 -9.35
CA VAL A 302 -16.71 -9.44 -10.12
C VAL A 302 -16.80 -10.59 -11.13
N LEU A 303 -15.71 -10.91 -11.83
CA LEU A 303 -15.63 -12.03 -12.76
C LEU A 303 -15.87 -13.35 -12.01
N GLY A 304 -15.21 -13.56 -10.86
CA GLY A 304 -15.41 -14.74 -10.04
C GLY A 304 -16.85 -14.92 -9.58
N GLU A 305 -17.51 -13.85 -9.12
CA GLU A 305 -18.92 -13.88 -8.72
C GLU A 305 -19.87 -14.17 -9.90
N ARG A 306 -19.47 -13.84 -11.12
CA ARG A 306 -20.17 -14.21 -12.37
C ARG A 306 -19.90 -15.65 -12.81
N GLY A 307 -18.96 -16.34 -12.18
CA GLY A 307 -18.66 -17.74 -12.47
C GLY A 307 -17.38 -17.97 -13.26
N GLU A 308 -16.57 -16.94 -13.49
CA GLU A 308 -15.28 -17.04 -14.17
C GLU A 308 -14.15 -17.27 -13.17
N ASP A 309 -13.52 -18.44 -13.21
CA ASP A 309 -12.42 -18.77 -12.29
C ASP A 309 -11.09 -18.24 -12.84
N LEU A 310 -10.77 -16.96 -12.53
CA LEU A 310 -9.54 -16.30 -12.93
C LEU A 310 -8.51 -16.38 -11.81
N TYR A 311 -7.41 -17.10 -12.01
CA TYR A 311 -6.32 -17.23 -11.04
C TYR A 311 -4.96 -17.51 -11.70
N GLY A 312 -3.88 -17.33 -10.96
CA GLY A 312 -2.51 -17.66 -11.40
C GLY A 312 -2.02 -16.83 -12.58
N CYS A 313 -2.61 -15.66 -12.82
CA CYS A 313 -2.27 -14.82 -13.96
C CYS A 313 -2.01 -13.36 -13.54
N PHE A 314 -1.29 -12.67 -14.40
CA PHE A 314 -1.12 -11.23 -14.36
C PHE A 314 -2.22 -10.58 -15.21
N VAL A 315 -3.04 -9.73 -14.59
CA VAL A 315 -4.17 -9.06 -15.24
C VAL A 315 -3.78 -7.63 -15.53
N LYS A 316 -3.93 -7.23 -16.79
CA LYS A 316 -3.70 -5.87 -17.26
C LYS A 316 -4.85 -5.45 -18.18
N ASP A 317 -5.37 -4.25 -17.97
CA ASP A 317 -6.50 -3.72 -18.74
C ASP A 317 -7.65 -4.74 -18.86
N TYR A 318 -8.03 -5.33 -17.71
CA TYR A 318 -9.12 -6.32 -17.58
C TYR A 318 -8.87 -7.66 -18.29
N ARG A 319 -7.63 -8.00 -18.63
CA ARG A 319 -7.30 -9.25 -19.36
C ARG A 319 -6.03 -9.89 -18.85
N PRO A 320 -5.94 -11.24 -18.87
CA PRO A 320 -4.67 -11.91 -18.67
C PRO A 320 -3.61 -11.42 -19.64
N SER A 321 -2.43 -11.17 -19.12
CA SER A 321 -1.26 -10.66 -19.84
C SER A 321 -0.03 -11.50 -19.48
N PRO A 322 0.98 -11.60 -20.34
CA PRO A 322 2.24 -12.26 -19.99
C PRO A 322 2.90 -11.62 -18.77
N TRP A 323 3.58 -12.49 -17.99
CA TRP A 323 4.35 -12.07 -16.82
C TRP A 323 5.54 -11.17 -17.13
#